data_8e1c18d8867533ec6f46505df0de63f8
#
_entry.id   8e1c18d8867533ec6f46505df0de63f8
#
_cell.length_a   1.000
_cell.length_b   1.000
_cell.length_c   1.000
_cell.angle_alpha   90.00
_cell.angle_beta   90.00
_cell.angle_gamma   90.00
#
_symmetry.space_group_name_H-M   'P 1'
#
loop_
_entity.id
_entity.type
_entity.pdbx_description
1 polymer ?
#
loop_
_entity_poly.entity_id
_entity_poly.type
_entity_poly.pdbx_seq_one_letter_code
_entity_poly.pdbx_strand_id
1 'polypeptide(L)'
;MTERRVRVRFAPSPTGPLHIGGVRTALYNYLFAKQHGGDLVLRIEDTDSTRFVPGAEEYILESFRWLGIKFDEGVSFGGNYGPYRQSERREIYKQYVKQLLDAGKAYIAFDTPEELEAKRAEIENFQYDAATRLSMRNSLAMPAEEVEALIAAGNQYVVRFKIEPGEKVVVNDIIRGEVTINSSILDDKVLYKSADELPTYHLANIVDDHLMEITHVIRGEEWLPSAPLHVLLYRAFGWEDTMPRFAHLSLLLKPEGNGKLSKRDGDRLGFPVFPLEWNDPKSGSVSSGFRESDYLPEAVVNFLALLGWNPGDDVEMMSMDELVKKFDLSKCSKAGARFDYKKMVWFNHEYILQKPDREIAEIFMNVVKAHGVETTLEHLEVIVSLMKGRVNFVHELWDACSFYFEAPQAYDEKTAKKRWKEDSARKMTELADLLESLDDFSIENQDKAVHEWIEAKGYGMGDIMNAFRLALVGEGKGPQMFHISGLIGKEETLARLRRAITVLG
;
A
#
# COMPACT_ATOMS: atom_id res chain seq x y z
N MET A 1 -17.43 -34.57 1.48
CA MET A 1 -16.63 -33.83 0.48
C MET A 1 -15.31 -33.45 1.16
N THR A 2 -14.19 -33.90 0.61
CA THR A 2 -12.88 -33.44 1.09
C THR A 2 -12.82 -31.92 0.88
N GLU A 3 -12.53 -31.18 1.93
CA GLU A 3 -12.44 -29.72 1.88
C GLU A 3 -11.32 -29.35 0.89
N ARG A 4 -11.65 -28.56 -0.15
CA ARG A 4 -10.67 -28.14 -1.16
C ARG A 4 -9.60 -27.28 -0.47
N ARG A 5 -8.32 -27.48 -0.81
CA ARG A 5 -7.24 -26.59 -0.37
C ARG A 5 -7.61 -25.13 -0.69
N VAL A 6 -7.46 -24.25 0.29
CA VAL A 6 -7.77 -22.83 0.09
C VAL A 6 -6.86 -22.26 -1.00
N ARG A 7 -7.48 -21.66 -2.02
CA ARG A 7 -6.79 -20.93 -3.09
C ARG A 7 -7.49 -19.60 -3.33
N VAL A 8 -6.74 -18.54 -3.26
CA VAL A 8 -7.19 -17.18 -3.50
C VAL A 8 -6.31 -16.52 -4.54
N ARG A 9 -6.74 -15.37 -5.05
CA ARG A 9 -5.95 -14.64 -6.05
C ARG A 9 -6.02 -13.15 -5.83
N PHE A 10 -4.92 -12.49 -6.16
CA PHE A 10 -4.91 -11.08 -6.49
C PHE A 10 -4.76 -10.95 -8.01
N ALA A 11 -5.65 -10.19 -8.63
CA ALA A 11 -5.79 -10.16 -10.09
C ALA A 11 -5.85 -8.71 -10.60
N PRO A 12 -4.72 -7.98 -10.56
CA PRO A 12 -4.66 -6.59 -11.00
C PRO A 12 -4.60 -6.46 -12.52
N SER A 13 -5.18 -5.37 -13.04
CA SER A 13 -4.92 -4.92 -14.42
C SER A 13 -3.70 -4.00 -14.43
N PRO A 14 -2.74 -4.16 -15.36
CA PRO A 14 -1.52 -3.34 -15.42
C PRO A 14 -1.77 -1.98 -16.10
N THR A 15 -2.63 -1.17 -15.49
CA THR A 15 -3.12 0.11 -16.03
C THR A 15 -2.51 1.34 -15.37
N GLY A 16 -1.45 1.16 -14.59
CA GLY A 16 -0.73 2.18 -13.84
C GLY A 16 -0.28 1.70 -12.47
N PRO A 17 0.10 2.60 -11.57
CA PRO A 17 0.62 2.24 -10.26
C PRO A 17 -0.47 1.60 -9.39
N LEU A 18 -0.05 0.65 -8.56
CA LEU A 18 -0.95 -0.05 -7.65
C LEU A 18 -1.33 0.87 -6.48
N HIS A 19 -2.61 1.22 -6.39
CA HIS A 19 -3.14 1.99 -5.26
C HIS A 19 -3.18 1.15 -3.97
N ILE A 20 -2.97 1.76 -2.80
CA ILE A 20 -2.99 1.05 -1.51
C ILE A 20 -4.29 0.29 -1.22
N GLY A 21 -5.41 0.67 -1.84
CA GLY A 21 -6.65 -0.13 -1.81
C GLY A 21 -6.48 -1.51 -2.44
N GLY A 22 -5.73 -1.58 -3.55
CA GLY A 22 -5.35 -2.86 -4.16
C GLY A 22 -4.35 -3.62 -3.30
N VAL A 23 -3.38 -2.92 -2.70
CA VAL A 23 -2.43 -3.54 -1.75
C VAL A 23 -3.16 -4.18 -0.57
N ARG A 24 -4.13 -3.47 0.04
CA ARG A 24 -4.95 -4.04 1.13
C ARG A 24 -5.71 -5.28 0.68
N THR A 25 -6.27 -5.26 -0.53
CA THR A 25 -6.96 -6.43 -1.08
C THR A 25 -6.01 -7.62 -1.24
N ALA A 26 -4.81 -7.41 -1.76
CA ALA A 26 -3.78 -8.45 -1.87
C ALA A 26 -3.33 -8.95 -0.49
N LEU A 27 -3.13 -8.04 0.48
CA LEU A 27 -2.78 -8.39 1.85
C LEU A 27 -3.84 -9.28 2.50
N TYR A 28 -5.13 -8.97 2.37
CA TYR A 28 -6.20 -9.78 2.95
C TYR A 28 -6.28 -11.17 2.30
N ASN A 29 -6.07 -11.26 0.99
CA ASN A 29 -5.92 -12.55 0.31
C ASN A 29 -4.72 -13.34 0.86
N TYR A 30 -3.57 -12.68 1.03
CA TYR A 30 -2.37 -13.28 1.61
C TYR A 30 -2.61 -13.81 3.03
N LEU A 31 -3.15 -12.97 3.91
CA LEU A 31 -3.42 -13.35 5.31
C LEU A 31 -4.37 -14.53 5.38
N PHE A 32 -5.45 -14.50 4.59
CA PHE A 32 -6.42 -15.59 4.54
C PHE A 32 -5.82 -16.88 4.00
N ALA A 33 -5.07 -16.83 2.90
CA ALA A 33 -4.41 -18.01 2.35
C ALA A 33 -3.44 -18.63 3.35
N LYS A 34 -2.54 -17.81 3.91
CA LYS A 34 -1.51 -18.31 4.85
C LYS A 34 -2.09 -18.86 6.13
N GLN A 35 -3.13 -18.26 6.68
CA GLN A 35 -3.84 -18.79 7.85
C GLN A 35 -4.40 -20.19 7.62
N HIS A 36 -4.87 -20.47 6.42
CA HIS A 36 -5.48 -21.75 6.06
C HIS A 36 -4.51 -22.73 5.39
N GLY A 37 -3.20 -22.44 5.37
CA GLY A 37 -2.20 -23.27 4.68
C GLY A 37 -2.46 -23.38 3.17
N GLY A 38 -3.10 -22.37 2.60
CA GLY A 38 -3.49 -22.28 1.19
C GLY A 38 -2.51 -21.52 0.33
N ASP A 39 -2.91 -21.24 -0.92
CA ASP A 39 -2.10 -20.60 -1.94
C ASP A 39 -2.67 -19.25 -2.34
N LEU A 40 -1.78 -18.28 -2.55
CA LEU A 40 -2.07 -16.98 -3.14
C LEU A 40 -1.53 -16.93 -4.57
N VAL A 41 -2.41 -16.71 -5.54
CA VAL A 41 -2.09 -16.64 -6.98
C VAL A 41 -2.02 -15.18 -7.44
N LEU A 42 -1.01 -14.81 -8.22
CA LEU A 42 -0.95 -13.54 -8.93
C LEU A 42 -1.35 -13.76 -10.40
N ARG A 43 -2.48 -13.21 -10.81
CA ARG A 43 -2.96 -13.21 -12.19
C ARG A 43 -2.99 -11.79 -12.75
N ILE A 44 -2.45 -11.56 -13.92
CA ILE A 44 -2.48 -10.26 -14.59
C ILE A 44 -3.66 -10.21 -15.55
N GLU A 45 -4.58 -9.27 -15.32
CA GLU A 45 -5.77 -9.06 -16.14
C GLU A 45 -5.53 -7.96 -17.18
N ASP A 46 -4.93 -8.33 -18.29
CA ASP A 46 -4.45 -7.49 -19.38
C ASP A 46 -5.25 -7.66 -20.68
N THR A 47 -6.51 -8.04 -20.60
CA THR A 47 -7.39 -8.23 -21.77
C THR A 47 -7.75 -6.91 -22.49
N ASP A 48 -7.59 -5.78 -21.85
CA ASP A 48 -7.80 -4.44 -22.43
C ASP A 48 -6.45 -3.77 -22.76
N SER A 49 -5.96 -4.00 -23.98
CA SER A 49 -4.70 -3.44 -24.46
C SER A 49 -4.68 -1.91 -24.52
N THR A 50 -5.85 -1.26 -24.63
CA THR A 50 -5.94 0.21 -24.71
C THR A 50 -5.58 0.88 -23.40
N ARG A 51 -5.72 0.17 -22.29
CA ARG A 51 -5.42 0.64 -20.93
C ARG A 51 -4.07 0.21 -20.42
N PHE A 52 -3.34 -0.58 -21.17
CA PHE A 52 -2.01 -1.04 -20.78
C PHE A 52 -1.04 0.13 -20.55
N VAL A 53 -0.26 0.06 -19.49
CA VAL A 53 0.78 1.03 -19.14
C VAL A 53 2.11 0.30 -18.96
N PRO A 54 3.14 0.62 -19.76
CA PRO A 54 4.47 0.02 -19.62
C PRO A 54 5.03 0.24 -18.20
N GLY A 55 5.66 -0.79 -17.65
CA GLY A 55 6.26 -0.76 -16.30
C GLY A 55 5.27 -1.01 -15.16
N ALA A 56 3.95 -1.07 -15.42
CA ALA A 56 2.97 -1.28 -14.36
C ALA A 56 3.03 -2.68 -13.74
N GLU A 57 3.36 -3.71 -14.51
CA GLU A 57 3.51 -5.08 -14.00
C GLU A 57 4.75 -5.19 -13.10
N GLU A 58 5.88 -4.66 -13.53
CA GLU A 58 7.12 -4.61 -12.74
C GLU A 58 6.91 -3.83 -11.44
N TYR A 59 6.18 -2.72 -11.51
CA TYR A 59 5.81 -1.93 -10.36
C TYR A 59 4.98 -2.75 -9.34
N ILE A 60 4.01 -3.52 -9.81
CA ILE A 60 3.20 -4.40 -8.96
C ILE A 60 4.08 -5.43 -8.26
N LEU A 61 4.96 -6.11 -8.99
CA LEU A 61 5.87 -7.11 -8.45
C LEU A 61 6.83 -6.52 -7.41
N GLU A 62 7.42 -5.36 -7.70
CA GLU A 62 8.34 -4.68 -6.77
C GLU A 62 7.62 -4.18 -5.53
N SER A 63 6.38 -3.66 -5.66
CA SER A 63 5.56 -3.24 -4.52
C SER A 63 5.35 -4.38 -3.52
N PHE A 64 5.01 -5.56 -4.01
CA PHE A 64 4.79 -6.71 -3.12
C PHE A 64 6.09 -7.28 -2.55
N ARG A 65 7.19 -7.22 -3.30
CA ARG A 65 8.51 -7.58 -2.79
C ARG A 65 8.90 -6.68 -1.61
N TRP A 66 8.72 -5.36 -1.76
CA TRP A 66 9.00 -4.40 -0.70
C TRP A 66 8.13 -4.63 0.54
N LEU A 67 6.83 -4.93 0.35
CA LEU A 67 5.88 -5.18 1.45
C LEU A 67 5.99 -6.58 2.08
N GLY A 68 6.85 -7.45 1.56
CA GLY A 68 6.99 -8.82 2.05
C GLY A 68 5.80 -9.73 1.75
N ILE A 69 4.91 -9.35 0.83
CA ILE A 69 3.77 -10.17 0.39
C ILE A 69 4.24 -11.12 -0.70
N LYS A 70 4.25 -12.42 -0.40
CA LYS A 70 4.76 -13.47 -1.29
C LYS A 70 3.60 -14.23 -1.95
N PHE A 71 3.69 -14.38 -3.26
CA PHE A 71 2.79 -15.24 -4.04
C PHE A 71 3.36 -16.65 -4.13
N ASP A 72 2.48 -17.64 -4.09
CA ASP A 72 2.86 -19.04 -4.23
C ASP A 72 2.89 -19.47 -5.69
N GLU A 73 2.10 -18.80 -6.54
CA GLU A 73 1.90 -19.13 -7.94
C GLU A 73 1.52 -17.85 -8.73
N GLY A 74 1.82 -17.82 -10.01
CA GLY A 74 1.43 -16.69 -10.86
C GLY A 74 2.53 -16.19 -11.79
N VAL A 75 2.34 -14.99 -12.33
CA VAL A 75 3.34 -14.32 -13.18
C VAL A 75 4.64 -14.16 -12.41
N SER A 76 5.75 -14.62 -12.99
CA SER A 76 7.10 -14.65 -12.41
C SER A 76 7.32 -15.64 -11.25
N PHE A 77 6.28 -16.37 -10.81
CA PHE A 77 6.37 -17.37 -9.74
C PHE A 77 6.21 -18.80 -10.25
N GLY A 78 5.69 -18.98 -11.48
CA GLY A 78 5.37 -20.29 -12.02
C GLY A 78 4.11 -20.88 -11.43
N GLY A 79 3.94 -22.21 -11.53
CA GLY A 79 2.81 -22.98 -11.05
C GLY A 79 2.19 -23.87 -12.10
N ASN A 80 1.10 -24.57 -11.75
CA ASN A 80 0.52 -25.62 -12.58
C ASN A 80 -0.65 -25.15 -13.47
N TYR A 81 -1.13 -23.92 -13.30
CA TYR A 81 -2.37 -23.42 -13.92
C TYR A 81 -2.13 -22.29 -14.93
N GLY A 82 -0.87 -22.09 -15.33
CA GLY A 82 -0.50 -21.07 -16.30
C GLY A 82 -1.11 -21.25 -17.69
N PRO A 83 -0.98 -20.25 -18.57
CA PRO A 83 -0.39 -18.93 -18.34
C PRO A 83 -1.18 -18.08 -17.32
N TYR A 84 -0.49 -17.10 -16.68
CA TYR A 84 -1.11 -16.25 -15.66
C TYR A 84 -1.37 -14.82 -16.13
N ARG A 85 -1.03 -14.51 -17.41
CA ARG A 85 -1.53 -13.31 -18.10
C ARG A 85 -2.73 -13.69 -18.95
N GLN A 86 -3.81 -12.95 -18.83
CA GLN A 86 -5.04 -13.26 -19.57
C GLN A 86 -4.87 -13.14 -21.09
N SER A 87 -4.07 -12.19 -21.55
CA SER A 87 -3.74 -12.05 -22.97
C SER A 87 -3.08 -13.30 -23.61
N GLU A 88 -2.45 -14.15 -22.81
CA GLU A 88 -1.81 -15.39 -23.25
C GLU A 88 -2.77 -16.60 -23.29
N ARG A 89 -4.04 -16.42 -22.88
CA ARG A 89 -5.04 -17.49 -22.68
C ARG A 89 -6.15 -17.51 -23.74
N ARG A 90 -5.95 -16.83 -24.88
CA ARG A 90 -6.98 -16.65 -25.93
C ARG A 90 -7.66 -17.96 -26.34
N GLU A 91 -6.88 -19.00 -26.64
CA GLU A 91 -7.44 -20.29 -27.10
C GLU A 91 -8.26 -20.99 -26.01
N ILE A 92 -7.90 -20.80 -24.74
CA ILE A 92 -8.70 -21.30 -23.62
C ILE A 92 -10.05 -20.61 -23.61
N TYR A 93 -10.10 -19.30 -23.69
CA TYR A 93 -11.35 -18.55 -23.66
C TYR A 93 -12.27 -18.86 -24.85
N LYS A 94 -11.74 -19.03 -26.05
CA LYS A 94 -12.50 -19.41 -27.24
C LYS A 94 -13.29 -20.70 -27.03
N GLN A 95 -12.73 -21.69 -26.34
CA GLN A 95 -13.41 -22.94 -26.04
C GLN A 95 -14.66 -22.72 -25.16
N TYR A 96 -14.53 -21.88 -24.13
CA TYR A 96 -15.64 -21.58 -23.22
C TYR A 96 -16.69 -20.64 -23.84
N VAL A 97 -16.27 -19.72 -24.69
CA VAL A 97 -17.22 -18.94 -25.54
C VAL A 97 -18.05 -19.87 -26.39
N LYS A 98 -17.40 -20.81 -27.10
CA LYS A 98 -18.10 -21.81 -27.91
C LYS A 98 -19.07 -22.66 -27.09
N GLN A 99 -18.64 -23.11 -25.92
CA GLN A 99 -19.51 -23.90 -25.01
C GLN A 99 -20.80 -23.14 -24.65
N LEU A 100 -20.72 -21.84 -24.34
CA LEU A 100 -21.90 -21.02 -24.03
C LEU A 100 -22.80 -20.81 -25.24
N LEU A 101 -22.23 -20.63 -26.44
CA LEU A 101 -22.98 -20.50 -27.69
C LEU A 101 -23.69 -21.82 -28.03
N ASP A 102 -23.00 -22.94 -27.97
CA ASP A 102 -23.57 -24.28 -28.24
C ASP A 102 -24.69 -24.65 -27.25
N ALA A 103 -24.57 -24.22 -26.01
CA ALA A 103 -25.58 -24.41 -24.96
C ALA A 103 -26.76 -23.42 -25.05
N GLY A 104 -26.73 -22.48 -26.00
CA GLY A 104 -27.76 -21.42 -26.11
C GLY A 104 -27.78 -20.46 -24.94
N LYS A 105 -26.72 -20.38 -24.16
CA LYS A 105 -26.52 -19.47 -23.01
C LYS A 105 -25.87 -18.13 -23.40
N ALA A 106 -25.39 -18.04 -24.63
CA ALA A 106 -24.83 -16.82 -25.22
C ALA A 106 -25.28 -16.71 -26.69
N TYR A 107 -25.11 -15.54 -27.26
CA TYR A 107 -25.44 -15.26 -28.66
C TYR A 107 -24.51 -14.22 -29.26
N ILE A 108 -24.37 -14.22 -30.58
CA ILE A 108 -23.55 -13.30 -31.35
C ILE A 108 -24.33 -12.03 -31.66
N ALA A 109 -23.71 -10.86 -31.47
CA ALA A 109 -24.33 -9.54 -31.76
C ALA A 109 -23.37 -8.70 -32.62
N PHE A 110 -23.95 -8.04 -33.64
CA PHE A 110 -23.23 -7.24 -34.64
C PHE A 110 -23.51 -5.74 -34.52
N ASP A 111 -24.26 -5.29 -33.52
CA ASP A 111 -24.56 -3.88 -33.32
C ASP A 111 -23.27 -3.08 -33.13
N THR A 112 -23.07 -2.01 -33.90
CA THR A 112 -21.95 -1.12 -33.78
C THR A 112 -22.09 -0.17 -32.58
N PRO A 113 -20.99 0.46 -32.11
CA PRO A 113 -21.08 1.50 -31.09
C PRO A 113 -22.09 2.62 -31.46
N GLU A 114 -22.13 3.03 -32.72
CA GLU A 114 -23.01 4.08 -33.23
C GLU A 114 -24.49 3.63 -33.19
N GLU A 115 -24.76 2.38 -33.58
CA GLU A 115 -26.13 1.81 -33.50
C GLU A 115 -26.63 1.72 -32.04
N LEU A 116 -25.72 1.33 -31.11
CA LEU A 116 -26.01 1.29 -29.68
C LEU A 116 -26.26 2.70 -29.10
N GLU A 117 -25.50 3.70 -29.53
CA GLU A 117 -25.65 5.08 -29.10
C GLU A 117 -27.00 5.65 -29.62
N ALA A 118 -27.37 5.37 -30.86
CA ALA A 118 -28.67 5.74 -31.41
C ALA A 118 -29.82 5.12 -30.59
N LYS A 119 -29.69 3.86 -30.17
CA LYS A 119 -30.68 3.22 -29.31
C LYS A 119 -30.80 3.83 -27.92
N ARG A 120 -29.68 4.25 -27.33
CA ARG A 120 -29.65 4.99 -26.04
C ARG A 120 -30.32 6.35 -26.15
N ALA A 121 -30.20 7.01 -27.30
CA ALA A 121 -30.91 8.28 -27.56
C ALA A 121 -32.42 8.09 -27.80
N GLU A 122 -32.81 6.96 -28.36
CA GLU A 122 -34.19 6.63 -28.66
C GLU A 122 -34.96 6.14 -27.44
N ILE A 123 -34.35 5.30 -26.59
CA ILE A 123 -34.98 4.61 -25.47
C ILE A 123 -34.40 5.10 -24.17
N GLU A 124 -35.19 5.70 -23.29
CA GLU A 124 -34.79 6.13 -21.98
C GLU A 124 -34.33 4.93 -21.14
N ASN A 125 -33.15 5.03 -20.53
CA ASN A 125 -32.52 3.95 -19.74
C ASN A 125 -32.32 2.65 -20.53
N PHE A 126 -31.99 2.75 -21.84
CA PHE A 126 -31.77 1.58 -22.70
C PHE A 126 -30.74 0.61 -22.05
N GLN A 127 -31.15 -0.65 -21.97
CA GLN A 127 -30.29 -1.79 -21.63
C GLN A 127 -30.40 -2.83 -22.76
N TYR A 128 -29.29 -3.50 -23.03
CA TYR A 128 -29.30 -4.64 -23.95
C TYR A 128 -29.67 -5.89 -23.16
N ASP A 129 -30.96 -6.21 -23.06
CA ASP A 129 -31.54 -7.22 -22.18
C ASP A 129 -32.59 -8.08 -22.83
N ALA A 130 -33.32 -8.85 -22.05
CA ALA A 130 -34.41 -9.71 -22.54
C ALA A 130 -35.53 -8.97 -23.25
N ALA A 131 -35.78 -7.71 -22.90
CA ALA A 131 -36.84 -6.90 -23.51
C ALA A 131 -36.43 -6.30 -24.86
N THR A 132 -35.19 -5.96 -25.01
CA THR A 132 -34.64 -5.21 -26.16
C THR A 132 -33.90 -6.06 -27.18
N ARG A 133 -33.29 -7.21 -26.74
CA ARG A 133 -32.42 -8.03 -27.59
C ARG A 133 -33.02 -8.44 -28.95
N LEU A 134 -34.29 -8.71 -29.01
CA LEU A 134 -34.96 -9.13 -30.28
C LEU A 134 -35.18 -7.98 -31.26
N SER A 135 -35.03 -6.74 -30.84
CA SER A 135 -35.04 -5.56 -31.71
C SER A 135 -33.65 -5.11 -32.18
N MET A 136 -32.63 -5.87 -31.79
CA MET A 136 -31.24 -5.57 -32.04
C MET A 136 -30.63 -6.53 -33.08
N ARG A 137 -29.47 -6.20 -33.61
CA ARG A 137 -28.82 -6.91 -34.70
C ARG A 137 -27.94 -8.07 -34.18
N ASN A 138 -28.60 -9.21 -33.91
CA ASN A 138 -27.94 -10.36 -33.30
C ASN A 138 -28.51 -11.70 -33.79
N SER A 139 -27.83 -12.80 -33.46
CA SER A 139 -28.16 -14.15 -33.88
C SER A 139 -29.48 -14.72 -33.34
N LEU A 140 -30.13 -14.05 -32.38
CA LEU A 140 -31.45 -14.44 -31.91
C LEU A 140 -32.56 -13.80 -32.75
N ALA A 141 -32.28 -12.66 -33.38
CA ALA A 141 -33.26 -11.88 -34.19
C ALA A 141 -33.06 -12.04 -35.68
N MET A 142 -31.90 -12.50 -36.13
CA MET A 142 -31.52 -12.62 -37.55
C MET A 142 -31.60 -14.07 -38.02
N PRO A 143 -31.83 -14.32 -39.33
CA PRO A 143 -31.70 -15.65 -39.93
C PRO A 143 -30.29 -16.22 -39.78
N ALA A 144 -30.20 -17.52 -39.53
CA ALA A 144 -28.88 -18.18 -39.33
C ALA A 144 -27.95 -18.01 -40.53
N GLU A 145 -28.48 -18.10 -41.75
CA GLU A 145 -27.71 -17.92 -43.00
C GLU A 145 -27.06 -16.51 -43.08
N GLU A 146 -27.79 -15.48 -42.62
CA GLU A 146 -27.28 -14.10 -42.60
C GLU A 146 -26.16 -13.95 -41.55
N VAL A 147 -26.30 -14.54 -40.36
CA VAL A 147 -25.29 -14.57 -39.31
C VAL A 147 -24.02 -15.23 -39.82
N GLU A 148 -24.14 -16.41 -40.46
CA GLU A 148 -23.00 -17.14 -41.04
C GLU A 148 -22.31 -16.33 -42.13
N ALA A 149 -23.08 -15.68 -43.01
CA ALA A 149 -22.54 -14.83 -44.07
C ALA A 149 -21.80 -13.63 -43.53
N LEU A 150 -22.26 -12.98 -42.47
CA LEU A 150 -21.60 -11.86 -41.83
C LEU A 150 -20.27 -12.31 -41.17
N ILE A 151 -20.24 -13.45 -40.50
CA ILE A 151 -19.03 -14.02 -39.92
C ILE A 151 -18.02 -14.38 -41.02
N ALA A 152 -18.48 -15.07 -42.08
CA ALA A 152 -17.63 -15.46 -43.22
C ALA A 152 -17.07 -14.25 -43.95
N ALA A 153 -17.78 -13.13 -44.00
CA ALA A 153 -17.33 -11.87 -44.58
C ALA A 153 -16.32 -11.11 -43.66
N GLY A 154 -16.02 -11.63 -42.48
CA GLY A 154 -15.08 -11.00 -41.52
C GLY A 154 -15.63 -9.84 -40.75
N ASN A 155 -16.98 -9.70 -40.65
CA ASN A 155 -17.56 -8.67 -39.81
C ASN A 155 -17.23 -8.91 -38.33
N GLN A 156 -16.88 -7.84 -37.64
CA GLN A 156 -16.64 -7.90 -36.19
C GLN A 156 -17.95 -8.12 -35.44
N TYR A 157 -17.88 -8.90 -34.39
CA TYR A 157 -19.02 -9.19 -33.53
C TYR A 157 -18.57 -9.28 -32.07
N VAL A 158 -19.55 -9.23 -31.19
CA VAL A 158 -19.36 -9.55 -29.78
C VAL A 158 -20.23 -10.75 -29.41
N VAL A 159 -19.84 -11.49 -28.39
CA VAL A 159 -20.69 -12.53 -27.79
C VAL A 159 -21.28 -11.98 -26.50
N ARG A 160 -22.60 -12.04 -26.36
CA ARG A 160 -23.35 -11.58 -25.20
C ARG A 160 -23.88 -12.75 -24.41
N PHE A 161 -23.87 -12.63 -23.10
CA PHE A 161 -24.53 -13.58 -22.21
C PHE A 161 -26.06 -13.44 -22.33
N LYS A 162 -26.73 -14.53 -22.55
CA LYS A 162 -28.20 -14.55 -22.64
C LYS A 162 -28.82 -14.73 -21.26
N ILE A 163 -29.26 -13.64 -20.65
CA ILE A 163 -29.85 -13.67 -19.31
C ILE A 163 -31.37 -13.90 -19.44
N GLU A 164 -31.88 -14.93 -18.79
CA GLU A 164 -33.30 -15.14 -18.68
C GLU A 164 -33.89 -14.28 -17.54
N PRO A 165 -34.95 -13.52 -17.77
CA PRO A 165 -35.54 -12.64 -16.78
C PRO A 165 -36.37 -13.42 -15.75
N GLY A 166 -36.53 -12.83 -14.55
CA GLY A 166 -37.41 -13.35 -13.51
C GLY A 166 -36.79 -14.36 -12.55
N GLU A 167 -35.51 -14.69 -12.72
CA GLU A 167 -34.82 -15.60 -11.81
C GLU A 167 -34.35 -14.87 -10.55
N LYS A 168 -34.55 -15.49 -9.38
CA LYS A 168 -33.98 -15.02 -8.12
C LYS A 168 -32.50 -15.48 -8.05
N VAL A 169 -31.57 -14.53 -8.11
CA VAL A 169 -30.13 -14.80 -7.99
C VAL A 169 -29.67 -14.42 -6.60
N VAL A 170 -29.13 -15.41 -5.89
CA VAL A 170 -28.62 -15.25 -4.52
C VAL A 170 -27.10 -15.33 -4.54
N VAL A 171 -26.45 -14.31 -3.98
CA VAL A 171 -25.01 -14.26 -3.71
C VAL A 171 -24.80 -14.35 -2.20
N ASN A 172 -24.23 -15.43 -1.73
CA ASN A 172 -23.84 -15.57 -0.33
C ASN A 172 -22.43 -15.01 -0.14
N ASP A 173 -22.35 -13.78 0.39
CA ASP A 173 -21.09 -13.10 0.62
C ASP A 173 -20.66 -13.21 2.08
N ILE A 174 -19.39 -13.57 2.31
CA ILE A 174 -18.85 -13.80 3.66
C ILE A 174 -18.93 -12.52 4.52
N ILE A 175 -18.73 -11.34 3.91
CA ILE A 175 -18.71 -10.05 4.61
C ILE A 175 -20.09 -9.38 4.56
N ARG A 176 -20.71 -9.35 3.37
CA ARG A 176 -21.97 -8.61 3.13
C ARG A 176 -23.21 -9.38 3.57
N GLY A 177 -23.09 -10.71 3.70
CA GLY A 177 -24.21 -11.61 3.93
C GLY A 177 -24.93 -11.95 2.62
N GLU A 178 -26.19 -12.36 2.69
CA GLU A 178 -27.00 -12.69 1.53
C GLU A 178 -27.38 -11.43 0.74
N VAL A 179 -27.00 -11.39 -0.54
CA VAL A 179 -27.39 -10.38 -1.51
C VAL A 179 -28.27 -11.04 -2.55
N THR A 180 -29.52 -10.63 -2.65
CA THR A 180 -30.50 -11.21 -3.59
C THR A 180 -30.93 -10.16 -4.60
N ILE A 181 -30.90 -10.52 -5.88
CA ILE A 181 -31.46 -9.72 -6.98
C ILE A 181 -32.36 -10.55 -7.87
N ASN A 182 -33.22 -9.89 -8.63
CA ASN A 182 -33.96 -10.49 -9.74
C ASN A 182 -33.18 -10.29 -11.04
N SER A 183 -32.99 -11.35 -11.83
CA SER A 183 -32.23 -11.31 -13.09
C SER A 183 -32.79 -10.34 -14.12
N SER A 184 -34.08 -9.94 -13.99
CA SER A 184 -34.73 -8.98 -14.89
C SER A 184 -34.09 -7.57 -14.88
N ILE A 185 -33.25 -7.25 -13.89
CA ILE A 185 -32.54 -5.97 -13.85
C ILE A 185 -31.15 -6.04 -14.48
N LEU A 186 -30.71 -7.23 -14.91
CA LEU A 186 -29.40 -7.44 -15.52
C LEU A 186 -29.49 -7.32 -17.03
N ASP A 187 -28.51 -6.65 -17.61
CA ASP A 187 -28.29 -6.58 -19.05
C ASP A 187 -27.42 -7.74 -19.55
N ASP A 188 -27.60 -8.10 -20.81
CA ASP A 188 -26.84 -9.13 -21.51
C ASP A 188 -25.40 -8.63 -21.77
N LYS A 189 -24.55 -8.77 -20.76
CA LYS A 189 -23.17 -8.29 -20.83
C LYS A 189 -22.38 -8.92 -21.97
N VAL A 190 -21.53 -8.12 -22.59
CA VAL A 190 -20.55 -8.62 -23.55
C VAL A 190 -19.56 -9.51 -22.80
N LEU A 191 -19.38 -10.73 -23.28
CA LEU A 191 -18.43 -11.71 -22.74
C LEU A 191 -17.16 -11.82 -23.57
N TYR A 192 -17.24 -11.58 -24.90
CA TYR A 192 -16.14 -11.78 -25.82
C TYR A 192 -16.24 -10.81 -27.00
N LYS A 193 -15.10 -10.37 -27.51
CA LYS A 193 -14.96 -9.49 -28.68
C LYS A 193 -14.14 -10.20 -29.76
N SER A 194 -14.69 -10.36 -30.95
CA SER A 194 -14.00 -10.98 -32.07
C SER A 194 -12.83 -10.15 -32.58
N ALA A 195 -12.90 -8.81 -32.43
CA ALA A 195 -11.87 -7.89 -32.87
C ALA A 195 -10.51 -8.11 -32.17
N ASP A 196 -10.55 -8.35 -30.85
CA ASP A 196 -9.38 -8.55 -30.01
C ASP A 196 -9.05 -10.03 -29.79
N GLU A 197 -10.00 -10.92 -30.16
CA GLU A 197 -10.00 -12.34 -29.82
C GLU A 197 -9.84 -12.60 -28.29
N LEU A 198 -10.35 -11.68 -27.49
CA LEU A 198 -10.23 -11.70 -26.03
C LEU A 198 -11.61 -11.56 -25.36
N PRO A 199 -11.80 -12.21 -24.21
CA PRO A 199 -12.98 -12.02 -23.38
C PRO A 199 -12.96 -10.66 -22.69
N THR A 200 -14.14 -10.24 -22.26
CA THR A 200 -14.26 -9.18 -21.27
C THR A 200 -13.95 -9.75 -19.87
N TYR A 201 -13.76 -8.84 -18.91
CA TYR A 201 -13.52 -9.18 -17.49
C TYR A 201 -14.46 -10.30 -16.97
N HIS A 202 -15.75 -10.22 -17.29
CA HIS A 202 -16.75 -11.15 -16.72
C HIS A 202 -16.47 -12.60 -17.09
N LEU A 203 -16.19 -12.90 -18.35
CA LEU A 203 -15.91 -14.27 -18.78
C LEU A 203 -14.51 -14.70 -18.36
N ALA A 204 -13.50 -13.83 -18.58
CA ALA A 204 -12.12 -14.15 -18.22
C ALA A 204 -11.96 -14.52 -16.74
N ASN A 205 -12.56 -13.72 -15.86
CA ASN A 205 -12.53 -13.93 -14.42
C ASN A 205 -13.11 -15.28 -14.01
N ILE A 206 -14.30 -15.65 -14.54
CA ILE A 206 -14.99 -16.89 -14.21
C ILE A 206 -14.22 -18.12 -14.71
N VAL A 207 -13.76 -18.09 -15.96
CA VAL A 207 -13.01 -19.18 -16.56
C VAL A 207 -11.69 -19.40 -15.81
N ASP A 208 -10.98 -18.33 -15.51
CA ASP A 208 -9.70 -18.43 -14.82
C ASP A 208 -9.85 -18.85 -13.37
N ASP A 209 -10.83 -18.32 -12.64
CA ASP A 209 -11.10 -18.73 -11.25
C ASP A 209 -11.48 -20.21 -11.17
N HIS A 210 -12.25 -20.71 -12.15
CA HIS A 210 -12.56 -22.14 -12.25
C HIS A 210 -11.33 -22.99 -12.56
N LEU A 211 -10.59 -22.66 -13.61
CA LEU A 211 -9.44 -23.44 -14.06
C LEU A 211 -8.25 -23.39 -13.10
N MET A 212 -8.08 -22.29 -12.37
CA MET A 212 -7.06 -22.12 -11.32
C MET A 212 -7.53 -22.62 -9.96
N GLU A 213 -8.70 -23.27 -9.92
CA GLU A 213 -9.30 -23.87 -8.70
C GLU A 213 -9.45 -22.90 -7.53
N ILE A 214 -9.75 -21.63 -7.82
CA ILE A 214 -9.96 -20.60 -6.80
C ILE A 214 -11.15 -20.96 -5.92
N THR A 215 -10.94 -20.94 -4.61
CA THR A 215 -11.97 -21.30 -3.62
C THR A 215 -12.66 -20.09 -3.00
N HIS A 216 -11.96 -18.96 -2.94
CA HIS A 216 -12.48 -17.72 -2.38
C HIS A 216 -12.08 -16.55 -3.25
N VAL A 217 -13.06 -15.70 -3.59
CA VAL A 217 -12.88 -14.45 -4.32
C VAL A 217 -13.01 -13.30 -3.35
N ILE A 218 -11.85 -12.83 -2.86
CA ILE A 218 -11.75 -11.67 -1.96
C ILE A 218 -11.36 -10.46 -2.82
N ARG A 219 -12.26 -9.46 -2.93
CA ARG A 219 -12.06 -8.29 -3.81
C ARG A 219 -12.81 -7.06 -3.29
N GLY A 220 -12.60 -5.88 -3.88
CA GLY A 220 -13.29 -4.67 -3.50
C GLY A 220 -14.80 -4.71 -3.78
N GLU A 221 -15.58 -4.00 -2.97
CA GLU A 221 -17.05 -3.96 -3.09
C GLU A 221 -17.57 -3.31 -4.37
N GLU A 222 -16.73 -2.59 -5.10
CA GLU A 222 -17.04 -2.07 -6.43
C GLU A 222 -17.44 -3.17 -7.43
N TRP A 223 -17.05 -4.41 -7.16
CA TRP A 223 -17.37 -5.58 -7.95
C TRP A 223 -18.60 -6.34 -7.47
N LEU A 224 -19.20 -5.95 -6.33
CA LEU A 224 -20.42 -6.59 -5.81
C LEU A 224 -21.59 -6.55 -6.81
N PRO A 225 -21.84 -5.46 -7.55
CA PRO A 225 -22.89 -5.44 -8.57
C PRO A 225 -22.70 -6.47 -9.70
N SER A 226 -21.49 -6.95 -9.94
CA SER A 226 -21.19 -7.99 -10.94
C SER A 226 -21.36 -9.41 -10.40
N ALA A 227 -21.41 -9.60 -9.10
CA ALA A 227 -21.45 -10.93 -8.50
C ALA A 227 -22.67 -11.77 -8.92
N PRO A 228 -23.90 -11.22 -9.06
CA PRO A 228 -25.03 -11.98 -9.58
C PRO A 228 -24.84 -12.49 -11.01
N LEU A 229 -24.26 -11.68 -11.89
CA LEU A 229 -23.90 -12.09 -13.24
C LEU A 229 -22.88 -13.26 -13.20
N HIS A 230 -21.91 -13.19 -12.30
CA HIS A 230 -20.91 -14.25 -12.13
C HIS A 230 -21.58 -15.56 -11.66
N VAL A 231 -22.51 -15.50 -10.70
CA VAL A 231 -23.30 -16.67 -10.27
C VAL A 231 -24.04 -17.30 -11.45
N LEU A 232 -24.69 -16.48 -12.29
CA LEU A 232 -25.38 -16.98 -13.48
C LEU A 232 -24.42 -17.62 -14.49
N LEU A 233 -23.21 -17.07 -14.66
CA LEU A 233 -22.19 -17.68 -15.52
C LEU A 233 -21.71 -19.04 -14.98
N TYR A 234 -21.45 -19.17 -13.67
CA TYR A 234 -21.11 -20.46 -13.06
C TYR A 234 -22.23 -21.50 -13.31
N ARG A 235 -23.49 -21.10 -13.17
CA ARG A 235 -24.66 -21.97 -13.49
C ARG A 235 -24.71 -22.33 -14.97
N ALA A 236 -24.48 -21.38 -15.86
CA ALA A 236 -24.49 -21.61 -17.31
C ALA A 236 -23.42 -22.61 -17.76
N PHE A 237 -22.30 -22.68 -17.06
CA PHE A 237 -21.25 -23.67 -17.27
C PHE A 237 -21.47 -24.99 -16.53
N GLY A 238 -22.45 -25.07 -15.61
CA GLY A 238 -22.62 -26.26 -14.74
C GLY A 238 -21.54 -26.37 -13.66
N TRP A 239 -20.95 -25.25 -13.23
CA TRP A 239 -19.83 -25.20 -12.26
C TRP A 239 -20.27 -24.76 -10.86
N GLU A 240 -21.52 -24.94 -10.51
CA GLU A 240 -22.04 -24.50 -9.19
C GLU A 240 -21.29 -25.15 -8.02
N ASP A 241 -20.92 -26.42 -8.15
CA ASP A 241 -20.20 -27.19 -7.12
C ASP A 241 -18.76 -26.67 -6.92
N THR A 242 -18.19 -26.00 -7.91
CA THR A 242 -16.83 -25.44 -7.88
C THR A 242 -16.78 -23.92 -7.75
N MET A 243 -17.96 -23.28 -7.72
CA MET A 243 -18.07 -21.84 -7.57
C MET A 243 -17.38 -21.37 -6.27
N PRO A 244 -16.50 -20.36 -6.35
CA PRO A 244 -15.84 -19.84 -5.16
C PRO A 244 -16.82 -19.14 -4.22
N ARG A 245 -16.46 -19.07 -2.95
CA ARG A 245 -17.15 -18.21 -1.98
C ARG A 245 -16.70 -16.75 -2.21
N PHE A 246 -17.65 -15.82 -2.13
CA PHE A 246 -17.36 -14.39 -2.34
C PHE A 246 -17.15 -13.65 -1.03
N ALA A 247 -16.27 -12.67 -1.05
CA ALA A 247 -16.05 -11.72 0.03
C ALA A 247 -15.73 -10.34 -0.54
N HIS A 248 -16.65 -9.39 -0.40
CA HIS A 248 -16.50 -8.04 -0.93
C HIS A 248 -16.09 -7.07 0.17
N LEU A 249 -14.83 -6.61 0.09
CA LEU A 249 -14.19 -5.68 1.03
C LEU A 249 -14.75 -4.26 0.87
N SER A 250 -14.95 -3.58 1.97
CA SER A 250 -15.37 -2.18 1.98
C SER A 250 -14.31 -1.25 1.35
N LEU A 251 -14.76 -0.10 0.82
CA LEU A 251 -13.87 0.90 0.25
C LEU A 251 -12.95 1.52 1.31
N LEU A 252 -11.76 1.94 0.89
CA LEU A 252 -10.97 2.92 1.62
C LEU A 252 -11.53 4.31 1.35
N LEU A 253 -11.95 4.97 2.42
CA LEU A 253 -12.52 6.31 2.35
C LEU A 253 -11.43 7.36 2.60
N LYS A 254 -11.56 8.52 1.95
CA LYS A 254 -10.69 9.65 2.18
C LYS A 254 -10.73 10.15 3.64
N PRO A 255 -9.66 10.81 4.13
CA PRO A 255 -9.59 11.29 5.50
C PRO A 255 -10.74 12.22 5.89
N GLU A 256 -11.16 13.07 4.98
CA GLU A 256 -12.18 14.10 5.18
C GLU A 256 -13.32 13.98 4.17
N GLY A 257 -14.54 14.19 4.62
CA GLY A 257 -15.74 14.10 3.78
C GLY A 257 -16.10 12.66 3.38
N ASN A 258 -16.87 12.52 2.32
CA ASN A 258 -17.36 11.23 1.82
C ASN A 258 -16.68 10.87 0.49
N GLY A 259 -16.57 9.58 0.23
CA GLY A 259 -16.08 9.02 -1.03
C GLY A 259 -14.78 8.23 -0.89
N LYS A 260 -14.43 7.53 -1.98
CA LYS A 260 -13.25 6.67 -2.08
C LYS A 260 -11.98 7.50 -2.04
N LEU A 261 -10.98 7.02 -1.32
CA LEU A 261 -9.62 7.58 -1.30
C LEU A 261 -9.03 7.56 -2.71
N SER A 262 -8.45 8.68 -3.13
CA SER A 262 -7.87 8.85 -4.45
C SER A 262 -6.47 9.49 -4.39
N LYS A 263 -5.71 9.42 -5.50
CA LYS A 263 -4.43 10.13 -5.64
C LYS A 263 -4.55 11.62 -5.31
N ARG A 264 -5.62 12.28 -5.78
CA ARG A 264 -5.84 13.72 -5.54
C ARG A 264 -5.96 14.07 -4.06
N ASP A 265 -6.50 13.16 -3.25
CA ASP A 265 -6.59 13.36 -1.80
C ASP A 265 -5.19 13.29 -1.16
N GLY A 266 -4.36 12.36 -1.59
CA GLY A 266 -2.97 12.25 -1.16
C GLY A 266 -2.15 13.48 -1.55
N ASP A 267 -2.21 13.89 -2.80
CA ASP A 267 -1.51 15.07 -3.32
C ASP A 267 -1.91 16.35 -2.54
N ARG A 268 -3.21 16.51 -2.25
CA ARG A 268 -3.74 17.67 -1.50
C ARG A 268 -3.32 17.69 -0.03
N LEU A 269 -3.23 16.54 0.60
CA LEU A 269 -2.99 16.41 2.05
C LEU A 269 -1.54 16.03 2.39
N GLY A 270 -0.71 15.81 1.38
CA GLY A 270 0.73 15.57 1.52
C GLY A 270 1.09 14.16 2.02
N PHE A 271 0.33 13.14 1.64
CA PHE A 271 0.66 11.75 1.95
C PHE A 271 0.58 10.85 0.70
N PRO A 272 1.42 9.81 0.61
CA PRO A 272 1.39 8.87 -0.51
C PRO A 272 0.16 7.96 -0.47
N VAL A 273 -0.30 7.53 -1.65
CA VAL A 273 -1.35 6.52 -1.81
C VAL A 273 -0.89 5.31 -2.64
N PHE A 274 0.40 5.27 -2.94
CA PHE A 274 1.06 4.21 -3.69
C PHE A 274 2.20 3.60 -2.85
N PRO A 275 2.47 2.30 -2.96
CA PRO A 275 3.59 1.67 -2.25
C PRO A 275 4.95 2.28 -2.59
N LEU A 276 5.19 2.51 -3.88
CA LEU A 276 6.45 3.01 -4.43
C LEU A 276 6.20 4.28 -5.25
N GLU A 277 7.24 5.06 -5.47
CA GLU A 277 7.20 6.16 -6.43
C GLU A 277 6.82 5.66 -7.83
N TRP A 278 6.00 6.44 -8.52
CA TRP A 278 5.59 6.15 -9.88
C TRP A 278 5.89 7.33 -10.80
N ASN A 279 6.71 7.04 -11.81
CA ASN A 279 6.97 7.96 -12.92
C ASN A 279 6.05 7.57 -14.08
N ASP A 280 5.00 8.34 -14.31
CA ASP A 280 4.00 8.04 -15.35
C ASP A 280 4.61 8.18 -16.74
N PRO A 281 4.70 7.08 -17.53
CA PRO A 281 5.38 7.11 -18.83
C PRO A 281 4.62 7.92 -19.90
N LYS A 282 3.32 8.24 -19.67
CA LYS A 282 2.49 8.99 -20.61
C LYS A 282 2.54 10.49 -20.33
N SER A 283 2.46 10.89 -19.08
CA SER A 283 2.39 12.30 -18.67
C SER A 283 3.72 12.84 -18.16
N GLY A 284 4.68 11.99 -17.78
CA GLY A 284 5.91 12.37 -17.10
C GLY A 284 5.70 12.83 -15.66
N SER A 285 4.48 12.72 -15.11
CA SER A 285 4.21 13.12 -13.74
C SER A 285 4.76 12.11 -12.74
N VAL A 286 5.35 12.61 -11.66
CA VAL A 286 5.85 11.79 -10.54
C VAL A 286 4.78 11.74 -9.44
N SER A 287 4.54 10.56 -8.90
CA SER A 287 3.70 10.34 -7.72
C SER A 287 4.53 9.72 -6.63
N SER A 288 4.54 10.31 -5.44
CA SER A 288 5.29 9.78 -4.30
C SER A 288 4.77 8.40 -3.85
N GLY A 289 5.70 7.56 -3.41
CA GLY A 289 5.43 6.27 -2.79
C GLY A 289 5.67 6.28 -1.28
N PHE A 290 5.10 5.31 -0.57
CA PHE A 290 5.37 5.12 0.86
C PHE A 290 6.85 4.83 1.11
N ARG A 291 7.50 4.01 0.28
CA ARG A 291 8.93 3.70 0.40
C ARG A 291 9.81 4.95 0.29
N GLU A 292 9.59 5.77 -0.73
CA GLU A 292 10.36 6.99 -0.98
C GLU A 292 9.99 8.13 0.00
N SER A 293 8.86 7.99 0.68
CA SER A 293 8.46 8.85 1.81
C SER A 293 8.94 8.30 3.17
N ASP A 294 9.86 7.33 3.14
CA ASP A 294 10.57 6.77 4.29
C ASP A 294 9.70 6.01 5.30
N TYR A 295 8.55 5.47 4.83
CA TYR A 295 7.77 4.55 5.63
C TYR A 295 8.39 3.15 5.64
N LEU A 296 8.40 2.51 6.80
CA LEU A 296 8.81 1.12 6.94
C LEU A 296 7.72 0.20 6.38
N PRO A 297 8.08 -0.84 5.62
CA PRO A 297 7.10 -1.74 5.00
C PRO A 297 6.21 -2.44 6.03
N GLU A 298 6.73 -2.81 7.19
CA GLU A 298 5.96 -3.42 8.28
C GLU A 298 4.90 -2.46 8.83
N ALA A 299 5.21 -1.17 8.93
CA ALA A 299 4.27 -0.15 9.36
C ALA A 299 3.11 -0.02 8.36
N VAL A 300 3.43 0.00 7.06
CA VAL A 300 2.42 0.06 5.99
C VAL A 300 1.53 -1.18 6.02
N VAL A 301 2.11 -2.36 6.13
CA VAL A 301 1.36 -3.64 6.17
C VAL A 301 0.43 -3.69 7.38
N ASN A 302 0.93 -3.40 8.57
CA ASN A 302 0.14 -3.47 9.80
C ASN A 302 -1.00 -2.44 9.78
N PHE A 303 -0.73 -1.21 9.37
CA PHE A 303 -1.75 -0.19 9.23
C PHE A 303 -2.83 -0.59 8.22
N LEU A 304 -2.45 -1.08 7.03
CA LEU A 304 -3.40 -1.52 6.00
C LEU A 304 -4.23 -2.72 6.46
N ALA A 305 -3.66 -3.62 7.24
CA ALA A 305 -4.38 -4.76 7.80
C ALA A 305 -5.55 -4.31 8.69
N LEU A 306 -5.38 -3.25 9.47
CA LEU A 306 -6.40 -2.71 10.37
C LEU A 306 -7.41 -1.78 9.67
N LEU A 307 -7.22 -1.47 8.39
CA LEU A 307 -8.18 -0.67 7.63
C LEU A 307 -9.36 -1.52 7.15
N GLY A 308 -10.36 -1.64 8.02
CA GLY A 308 -11.58 -2.39 7.75
C GLY A 308 -11.60 -3.82 8.30
N TRP A 309 -10.63 -4.18 9.11
CA TRP A 309 -10.60 -5.39 9.91
C TRP A 309 -10.12 -5.08 11.33
N ASN A 310 -10.60 -5.85 12.32
CA ASN A 310 -10.17 -5.76 13.71
C ASN A 310 -10.07 -7.16 14.31
N PRO A 311 -8.97 -7.52 14.99
CA PRO A 311 -8.81 -8.83 15.61
C PRO A 311 -9.81 -9.12 16.75
N GLY A 312 -10.36 -8.06 17.35
CA GLY A 312 -11.29 -8.16 18.48
C GLY A 312 -10.61 -8.00 19.84
N ASP A 313 -9.36 -7.59 19.85
CA ASP A 313 -8.60 -7.16 21.02
C ASP A 313 -8.00 -5.75 20.79
N ASP A 314 -7.33 -5.21 21.82
CA ASP A 314 -6.74 -3.86 21.76
C ASP A 314 -5.30 -3.85 21.20
N VAL A 315 -4.85 -4.96 20.59
CA VAL A 315 -3.51 -5.08 20.04
C VAL A 315 -3.49 -4.47 18.64
N GLU A 316 -2.77 -3.36 18.48
CA GLU A 316 -2.61 -2.69 17.18
C GLU A 316 -1.29 -3.05 16.48
N MET A 317 -0.20 -3.21 17.24
CA MET A 317 1.12 -3.54 16.68
C MET A 317 1.24 -5.06 16.49
N MET A 318 1.32 -5.50 15.25
CA MET A 318 1.35 -6.92 14.89
C MET A 318 2.34 -7.16 13.76
N SER A 319 3.22 -8.13 13.97
CA SER A 319 4.06 -8.68 12.89
C SER A 319 3.19 -9.37 11.81
N MET A 320 3.77 -9.64 10.64
CA MET A 320 3.08 -10.36 9.57
C MET A 320 2.58 -11.74 10.07
N ASP A 321 3.36 -12.45 10.85
CA ASP A 321 2.98 -13.78 11.39
C ASP A 321 1.82 -13.70 12.39
N GLU A 322 1.77 -12.64 13.21
CA GLU A 322 0.66 -12.38 14.11
C GLU A 322 -0.60 -11.99 13.36
N LEU A 323 -0.47 -11.17 12.31
CA LEU A 323 -1.57 -10.83 11.42
C LEU A 323 -2.15 -12.09 10.77
N VAL A 324 -1.31 -12.98 10.23
CA VAL A 324 -1.74 -14.27 9.67
C VAL A 324 -2.51 -15.10 10.70
N LYS A 325 -2.01 -15.20 11.93
CA LYS A 325 -2.67 -15.99 12.98
C LYS A 325 -4.01 -15.45 13.42
N LYS A 326 -4.16 -14.12 13.47
CA LYS A 326 -5.35 -13.45 13.99
C LYS A 326 -6.39 -13.12 12.93
N PHE A 327 -6.01 -13.09 11.65
CA PHE A 327 -6.88 -12.64 10.57
C PHE A 327 -8.13 -13.51 10.48
N ASP A 328 -9.29 -12.87 10.42
CA ASP A 328 -10.58 -13.53 10.24
C ASP A 328 -11.42 -12.71 9.26
N LEU A 329 -11.66 -13.28 8.10
CA LEU A 329 -12.38 -12.64 7.01
C LEU A 329 -13.81 -12.25 7.41
N SER A 330 -14.44 -13.01 8.33
CA SER A 330 -15.79 -12.71 8.82
C SER A 330 -15.85 -11.48 9.73
N LYS A 331 -14.72 -11.04 10.28
CA LYS A 331 -14.58 -9.82 11.09
C LYS A 331 -14.29 -8.56 10.27
N CYS A 332 -14.23 -8.67 8.95
CA CYS A 332 -14.10 -7.50 8.09
C CYS A 332 -15.35 -6.63 8.15
N SER A 333 -15.13 -5.32 8.25
CA SER A 333 -16.20 -4.33 8.35
C SER A 333 -16.98 -4.19 7.03
N LYS A 334 -18.30 -4.11 7.13
CA LYS A 334 -19.18 -3.75 6.01
C LYS A 334 -19.08 -2.26 5.65
N ALA A 335 -18.78 -1.41 6.64
CA ALA A 335 -18.63 0.02 6.44
C ALA A 335 -17.26 0.36 5.83
N GLY A 336 -17.21 1.42 5.03
CA GLY A 336 -15.96 1.93 4.48
C GLY A 336 -14.97 2.31 5.58
N ALA A 337 -13.69 1.97 5.37
CA ALA A 337 -12.62 2.27 6.31
C ALA A 337 -12.00 3.63 5.99
N ARG A 338 -12.06 4.56 6.93
CA ARG A 338 -11.47 5.90 6.77
C ARG A 338 -9.96 5.84 6.92
N PHE A 339 -9.26 6.39 5.95
CA PHE A 339 -7.80 6.48 5.96
C PHE A 339 -7.35 7.61 6.89
N ASP A 340 -6.69 7.25 7.99
CA ASP A 340 -6.11 8.20 8.94
C ASP A 340 -4.59 8.24 8.74
N TYR A 341 -4.10 9.27 8.02
CA TYR A 341 -2.67 9.43 7.74
C TYR A 341 -1.85 9.75 9.00
N LYS A 342 -2.46 10.37 10.04
CA LYS A 342 -1.75 10.63 11.30
C LYS A 342 -1.50 9.33 12.05
N LYS A 343 -2.48 8.42 12.01
CA LYS A 343 -2.30 7.08 12.57
C LYS A 343 -1.26 6.28 11.78
N MET A 344 -1.16 6.47 10.46
CA MET A 344 -0.12 5.86 9.65
C MET A 344 1.29 6.34 10.06
N VAL A 345 1.47 7.65 10.31
CA VAL A 345 2.72 8.21 10.83
C VAL A 345 3.04 7.64 12.23
N TRP A 346 2.04 7.53 13.09
CA TRP A 346 2.20 6.90 14.40
C TRP A 346 2.67 5.44 14.28
N PHE A 347 2.09 4.63 13.38
CA PHE A 347 2.57 3.27 13.14
C PHE A 347 4.05 3.26 12.73
N ASN A 348 4.46 4.17 11.85
CA ASN A 348 5.85 4.25 11.43
C ASN A 348 6.79 4.55 12.60
N HIS A 349 6.42 5.52 13.44
CA HIS A 349 7.15 5.84 14.67
C HIS A 349 7.28 4.62 15.60
N GLU A 350 6.19 3.92 15.88
CA GLU A 350 6.21 2.74 16.76
C GLU A 350 7.09 1.60 16.21
N TYR A 351 7.09 1.39 14.88
CA TYR A 351 7.99 0.42 14.26
C TYR A 351 9.45 0.86 14.33
N ILE A 352 9.76 2.15 14.17
CA ILE A 352 11.12 2.67 14.39
C ILE A 352 11.56 2.41 15.83
N LEU A 353 10.70 2.61 16.81
CA LEU A 353 11.01 2.35 18.22
C LEU A 353 11.28 0.87 18.51
N GLN A 354 10.48 -0.03 17.93
CA GLN A 354 10.58 -1.47 18.17
C GLN A 354 11.77 -2.14 17.45
N LYS A 355 12.19 -1.59 16.30
CA LYS A 355 13.33 -2.14 15.56
C LYS A 355 14.65 -2.02 16.35
N PRO A 356 15.54 -3.00 16.22
CA PRO A 356 16.90 -2.89 16.75
C PRO A 356 17.58 -1.60 16.28
N ASP A 357 18.33 -0.96 17.18
CA ASP A 357 19.04 0.29 16.86
C ASP A 357 19.97 0.13 15.67
N ARG A 358 20.59 -1.04 15.52
CA ARG A 358 21.45 -1.37 14.40
C ARG A 358 20.74 -1.36 13.05
N GLU A 359 19.51 -1.89 12.96
CA GLU A 359 18.72 -1.86 11.71
C GLU A 359 18.36 -0.43 11.31
N ILE A 360 17.96 0.39 12.27
CA ILE A 360 17.71 1.81 12.02
C ILE A 360 18.99 2.55 11.63
N ALA A 361 20.13 2.23 12.26
CA ALA A 361 21.42 2.80 11.92
C ALA A 361 21.87 2.45 10.50
N GLU A 362 21.60 1.23 10.02
CA GLU A 362 21.87 0.82 8.64
C GLU A 362 21.06 1.67 7.63
N ILE A 363 19.79 1.96 7.92
CA ILE A 363 18.98 2.85 7.09
C ILE A 363 19.53 4.28 7.17
N PHE A 364 19.79 4.78 8.37
CA PHE A 364 20.30 6.13 8.63
C PHE A 364 21.68 6.38 8.01
N MET A 365 22.51 5.36 7.87
CA MET A 365 23.82 5.45 7.21
C MET A 365 23.73 6.05 5.80
N ASN A 366 22.66 5.72 5.05
CA ASN A 366 22.45 6.28 3.71
C ASN A 366 22.17 7.79 3.76
N VAL A 367 21.43 8.24 4.77
CA VAL A 367 21.15 9.67 4.97
C VAL A 367 22.44 10.40 5.34
N VAL A 368 23.23 9.87 6.28
CA VAL A 368 24.49 10.45 6.72
C VAL A 368 25.50 10.56 5.57
N LYS A 369 25.63 9.51 4.75
CA LYS A 369 26.48 9.52 3.55
C LYS A 369 26.02 10.56 2.50
N ALA A 370 24.71 10.76 2.35
CA ALA A 370 24.18 11.78 1.44
C ALA A 370 24.56 13.21 1.87
N HIS A 371 24.80 13.42 3.16
CA HIS A 371 25.35 14.69 3.71
C HIS A 371 26.88 14.76 3.68
N GLY A 372 27.55 13.78 3.08
CA GLY A 372 29.02 13.81 2.91
C GLY A 372 29.81 13.48 4.17
N VAL A 373 29.17 12.88 5.18
CA VAL A 373 29.80 12.50 6.46
C VAL A 373 30.24 11.04 6.40
N GLU A 374 31.50 10.78 6.80
CA GLU A 374 32.03 9.45 7.04
C GLU A 374 31.92 9.09 8.51
N THR A 375 31.34 7.94 8.81
CA THR A 375 31.16 7.45 10.19
C THR A 375 31.07 5.92 10.21
N THR A 376 31.14 5.31 11.38
CA THR A 376 30.96 3.86 11.54
C THR A 376 29.52 3.51 11.90
N LEU A 377 29.14 2.25 11.62
CA LEU A 377 27.81 1.76 11.98
C LEU A 377 27.62 1.71 13.51
N GLU A 378 28.68 1.35 14.24
CA GLU A 378 28.67 1.31 15.70
C GLU A 378 28.42 2.70 16.31
N HIS A 379 29.01 3.75 15.72
CA HIS A 379 28.76 5.12 16.17
C HIS A 379 27.30 5.55 15.90
N LEU A 380 26.78 5.21 14.72
CA LEU A 380 25.38 5.48 14.39
C LEU A 380 24.40 4.71 15.26
N GLU A 381 24.70 3.45 15.60
CA GLU A 381 23.86 2.64 16.48
C GLU A 381 23.67 3.30 17.86
N VAL A 382 24.74 3.86 18.43
CA VAL A 382 24.65 4.61 19.70
C VAL A 382 23.84 5.89 19.54
N ILE A 383 24.05 6.66 18.46
CA ILE A 383 23.26 7.89 18.19
C ILE A 383 21.78 7.54 18.04
N VAL A 384 21.46 6.51 17.27
CA VAL A 384 20.09 6.05 17.04
C VAL A 384 19.42 5.65 18.36
N SER A 385 20.11 4.94 19.24
CA SER A 385 19.57 4.55 20.55
C SER A 385 19.11 5.75 21.39
N LEU A 386 19.80 6.89 21.25
CA LEU A 386 19.50 8.14 21.96
C LEU A 386 18.43 8.99 21.27
N MET A 387 18.21 8.81 19.95
CA MET A 387 17.49 9.78 19.13
C MET A 387 16.24 9.23 18.44
N LYS A 388 16.13 7.91 18.19
CA LYS A 388 15.01 7.34 17.42
C LYS A 388 13.63 7.61 18.03
N GLY A 389 13.53 7.79 19.33
CA GLY A 389 12.28 8.16 20.00
C GLY A 389 11.80 9.59 19.75
N ARG A 390 12.53 10.39 18.96
CA ARG A 390 12.22 11.80 18.69
C ARG A 390 11.77 12.07 17.26
N VAL A 391 11.72 11.04 16.43
CA VAL A 391 11.44 11.14 14.99
C VAL A 391 10.32 10.19 14.58
N ASN A 392 9.61 10.55 13.52
CA ASN A 392 8.60 9.69 12.91
C ASN A 392 9.14 8.96 11.68
N PHE A 393 10.21 9.49 11.09
CA PHE A 393 10.89 8.95 9.90
C PHE A 393 12.39 8.93 10.10
N VAL A 394 13.08 7.97 9.49
CA VAL A 394 14.53 7.81 9.69
C VAL A 394 15.32 8.99 9.15
N HIS A 395 14.89 9.62 8.04
CA HIS A 395 15.55 10.82 7.50
C HIS A 395 15.52 12.01 8.47
N GLU A 396 14.50 12.13 9.33
CA GLU A 396 14.38 13.19 10.32
C GLU A 396 15.47 13.11 11.40
N LEU A 397 16.15 11.95 11.52
CA LEU A 397 17.27 11.81 12.43
C LEU A 397 18.40 12.80 12.11
N TRP A 398 18.64 13.12 10.84
CA TRP A 398 19.64 14.10 10.48
C TRP A 398 19.39 15.47 11.13
N ASP A 399 18.19 16.00 10.95
CA ASP A 399 17.82 17.29 11.53
C ASP A 399 17.78 17.26 13.07
N ALA A 400 17.47 16.08 13.64
CA ALA A 400 17.42 15.90 15.07
C ALA A 400 18.77 15.73 15.73
N CYS A 401 19.80 15.26 14.99
CA CYS A 401 21.09 14.86 15.57
C CYS A 401 22.35 15.24 14.76
N SER A 402 22.24 16.10 13.73
CA SER A 402 23.38 16.57 12.94
C SER A 402 24.51 17.17 13.78
N PHE A 403 24.20 17.68 14.96
CA PHE A 403 25.18 18.19 15.91
C PHE A 403 26.18 17.13 16.41
N TYR A 404 25.94 15.85 16.22
CA TYR A 404 26.95 14.81 16.48
C TYR A 404 28.07 14.78 15.43
N PHE A 405 27.78 15.25 14.23
CA PHE A 405 28.71 15.21 13.10
C PHE A 405 29.30 16.59 12.76
N GLU A 406 28.52 17.64 13.01
CA GLU A 406 28.88 19.01 12.62
C GLU A 406 28.69 19.97 13.80
N ALA A 407 29.65 20.89 13.99
CA ALA A 407 29.51 21.96 14.95
C ALA A 407 28.37 22.92 14.51
N PRO A 408 27.60 23.49 15.45
CA PRO A 408 26.53 24.43 15.11
C PRO A 408 27.10 25.65 14.37
N GLN A 409 26.52 25.98 13.20
CA GLN A 409 26.94 27.14 12.41
C GLN A 409 26.39 28.45 12.97
N ALA A 410 25.27 28.38 13.68
CA ALA A 410 24.61 29.51 14.33
C ALA A 410 24.00 29.05 15.67
N TYR A 411 23.69 29.99 16.50
CA TYR A 411 23.00 29.77 17.79
C TYR A 411 21.57 30.32 17.71
N ASP A 412 20.60 29.54 18.17
CA ASP A 412 19.18 29.99 18.22
C ASP A 412 19.04 31.23 19.10
N GLU A 413 18.66 32.35 18.51
CA GLU A 413 18.61 33.65 19.18
C GLU A 413 17.69 33.66 20.41
N LYS A 414 16.56 32.96 20.32
CA LYS A 414 15.60 32.89 21.42
C LYS A 414 16.16 32.08 22.58
N THR A 415 16.83 30.97 22.28
CA THR A 415 17.50 30.15 23.28
C THR A 415 18.71 30.89 23.87
N ALA A 416 19.52 31.55 23.04
CA ALA A 416 20.63 32.34 23.51
C ALA A 416 20.20 33.44 24.48
N LYS A 417 19.22 34.27 24.15
CA LYS A 417 18.65 35.29 25.06
C LYS A 417 18.14 34.75 26.37
N LYS A 418 17.60 33.51 26.36
CA LYS A 418 17.01 32.88 27.55
C LYS A 418 18.05 32.16 28.41
N ARG A 419 19.08 31.55 27.80
CA ARG A 419 19.96 30.58 28.44
C ARG A 419 21.41 31.04 28.56
N TRP A 420 21.86 31.95 27.72
CA TRP A 420 23.18 32.56 27.85
C TRP A 420 23.06 33.91 28.56
N LYS A 421 23.52 33.96 29.81
CA LYS A 421 23.43 35.11 30.71
C LYS A 421 24.78 35.85 30.76
N GLU A 422 24.79 36.99 31.42
CA GLU A 422 25.97 37.88 31.55
C GLU A 422 27.25 37.12 32.07
N ASP A 423 27.05 36.18 32.96
CA ASP A 423 28.16 35.40 33.52
C ASP A 423 28.42 34.05 32.83
N SER A 424 27.64 33.72 31.75
CA SER A 424 27.75 32.43 31.06
C SER A 424 29.09 32.22 30.40
N ALA A 425 29.66 33.24 29.76
CA ALA A 425 30.98 33.14 29.14
C ALA A 425 32.05 32.73 30.14
N ARG A 426 32.08 33.37 31.33
CA ARG A 426 33.03 33.01 32.40
C ARG A 426 32.81 31.58 32.90
N LYS A 427 31.58 31.19 33.18
CA LYS A 427 31.20 29.84 33.63
C LYS A 427 31.59 28.77 32.60
N MET A 428 31.38 29.04 31.32
CA MET A 428 31.77 28.12 30.25
C MET A 428 33.26 28.05 30.02
N THR A 429 34.04 29.10 30.32
CA THR A 429 35.47 29.06 30.34
C THR A 429 35.95 28.14 31.47
N GLU A 430 35.46 28.33 32.71
CA GLU A 430 35.80 27.46 33.84
C GLU A 430 35.39 25.99 33.58
N LEU A 431 34.24 25.75 32.91
CA LEU A 431 33.83 24.41 32.51
C LEU A 431 34.80 23.81 31.47
N ALA A 432 35.24 24.59 30.48
CA ALA A 432 36.20 24.15 29.48
C ALA A 432 37.54 23.76 30.12
N ASP A 433 38.03 24.57 31.05
CA ASP A 433 39.29 24.26 31.79
C ASP A 433 39.14 22.99 32.62
N LEU A 434 38.01 22.78 33.29
CA LEU A 434 37.73 21.55 34.02
C LEU A 434 37.71 20.34 33.07
N LEU A 435 36.97 20.38 31.97
CA LEU A 435 36.85 19.29 31.01
C LEU A 435 38.20 19.01 30.31
N GLU A 436 39.03 20.03 30.08
CA GLU A 436 40.36 19.88 29.52
C GLU A 436 41.33 19.14 30.50
N SER A 437 41.15 19.32 31.81
CA SER A 437 41.97 18.67 32.83
C SER A 437 41.62 17.19 33.06
N LEU A 438 40.52 16.68 32.53
CA LEU A 438 40.13 15.28 32.71
C LEU A 438 40.99 14.35 31.87
N ASP A 439 41.69 13.41 32.51
CA ASP A 439 42.45 12.35 31.82
C ASP A 439 41.52 11.31 31.18
N ASP A 440 40.42 10.96 31.86
CA ASP A 440 39.35 10.11 31.38
C ASP A 440 38.12 10.95 31.01
N PHE A 441 37.79 10.95 29.74
CA PHE A 441 36.64 11.69 29.18
C PHE A 441 35.39 10.82 29.04
N SER A 442 35.27 9.74 29.82
CA SER A 442 34.04 8.92 29.87
C SER A 442 32.85 9.73 30.37
N ILE A 443 31.66 9.33 29.98
CA ILE A 443 30.37 9.98 30.36
C ILE A 443 30.26 10.06 31.88
N GLU A 444 30.57 8.97 32.58
CA GLU A 444 30.48 8.86 34.02
C GLU A 444 31.46 9.82 34.73
N ASN A 445 32.67 9.94 34.21
CA ASN A 445 33.69 10.81 34.82
C ASN A 445 33.37 12.29 34.54
N GLN A 446 32.89 12.64 33.33
CA GLN A 446 32.41 13.99 33.05
C GLN A 446 31.25 14.38 33.95
N ASP A 447 30.25 13.50 34.10
CA ASP A 447 29.05 13.74 34.91
C ASP A 447 29.46 14.02 36.35
N LYS A 448 30.29 13.15 36.93
CA LYS A 448 30.76 13.30 38.29
C LYS A 448 31.56 14.60 38.49
N ALA A 449 32.59 14.82 37.66
CA ALA A 449 33.47 15.98 37.81
C ALA A 449 32.72 17.32 37.67
N VAL A 450 31.78 17.41 36.70
CA VAL A 450 31.01 18.62 36.49
C VAL A 450 29.99 18.86 37.60
N HIS A 451 29.36 17.80 38.14
CA HIS A 451 28.45 17.95 39.28
C HIS A 451 29.19 18.42 40.55
N GLU A 452 30.34 17.80 40.89
CA GLU A 452 31.18 18.20 42.01
C GLU A 452 31.65 19.65 41.87
N TRP A 453 32.07 20.06 40.66
CA TRP A 453 32.49 21.44 40.39
C TRP A 453 31.32 22.44 40.53
N ILE A 454 30.13 22.14 40.03
CA ILE A 454 28.93 22.99 40.14
C ILE A 454 28.59 23.19 41.64
N GLU A 455 28.63 22.13 42.43
CA GLU A 455 28.35 22.19 43.88
C GLU A 455 29.37 23.03 44.60
N ALA A 456 30.67 22.78 44.35
CA ALA A 456 31.77 23.50 44.96
C ALA A 456 31.77 25.02 44.67
N LYS A 457 31.29 25.40 43.46
CA LYS A 457 31.17 26.82 43.05
C LYS A 457 29.84 27.47 43.43
N GLY A 458 28.85 26.68 43.90
CA GLY A 458 27.50 27.17 44.21
C GLY A 458 26.74 27.64 42.95
N TYR A 459 27.02 27.07 41.79
CA TYR A 459 26.36 27.44 40.54
C TYR A 459 25.00 26.73 40.44
N GLY A 460 24.05 27.36 39.70
CA GLY A 460 22.80 26.70 39.35
C GLY A 460 23.03 25.65 38.26
N MET A 461 22.64 24.39 38.52
CA MET A 461 22.77 23.28 37.55
C MET A 461 22.16 23.65 36.17
N GLY A 462 20.96 24.23 36.19
CA GLY A 462 20.28 24.63 34.94
C GLY A 462 21.01 25.73 34.17
N ASP A 463 21.73 26.63 34.85
CA ASP A 463 22.45 27.70 34.18
C ASP A 463 23.68 27.12 33.42
N ILE A 464 24.41 26.19 34.06
CA ILE A 464 25.56 25.52 33.44
C ILE A 464 25.07 24.62 32.28
N MET A 465 24.16 23.70 32.54
CA MET A 465 23.75 22.69 31.56
C MET A 465 23.04 23.29 30.35
N ASN A 466 22.28 24.37 30.51
CA ASN A 466 21.63 25.03 29.39
C ASN A 466 22.63 25.83 28.51
N ALA A 467 23.60 26.51 29.11
CA ALA A 467 24.63 27.20 28.36
C ALA A 467 25.57 26.20 27.65
N PHE A 468 25.94 25.11 28.31
CA PHE A 468 26.71 24.02 27.74
C PHE A 468 26.00 23.38 26.54
N ARG A 469 24.68 23.11 26.68
CA ARG A 469 23.85 22.59 25.56
C ARG A 469 23.86 23.57 24.38
N LEU A 470 23.61 24.84 24.63
CA LEU A 470 23.63 25.85 23.57
C LEU A 470 24.98 25.89 22.86
N ALA A 471 26.08 25.80 23.60
CA ALA A 471 27.42 25.77 23.03
C ALA A 471 27.66 24.54 22.12
N LEU A 472 27.22 23.36 22.50
CA LEU A 472 27.49 22.13 21.75
C LEU A 472 26.53 21.91 20.59
N VAL A 473 25.26 22.27 20.77
CA VAL A 473 24.16 21.94 19.84
C VAL A 473 23.69 23.16 19.02
N GLY A 474 23.89 24.36 19.54
CA GLY A 474 23.34 25.58 18.94
C GLY A 474 21.90 25.89 19.33
N GLU A 475 21.21 24.93 19.98
CA GLU A 475 19.81 24.99 20.34
C GLU A 475 19.54 24.46 21.75
N GLY A 476 18.29 24.59 22.20
CA GLY A 476 17.84 24.09 23.52
C GLY A 476 17.33 22.62 23.53
N LYS A 477 17.58 21.83 22.48
CA LYS A 477 17.11 20.44 22.29
C LYS A 477 18.27 19.44 22.33
N GLY A 478 17.96 18.15 22.44
CA GLY A 478 18.93 17.06 22.40
C GLY A 478 18.85 16.15 23.64
N PRO A 479 19.61 15.05 23.64
CA PRO A 479 19.69 14.13 24.77
C PRO A 479 20.50 14.72 25.95
N GLN A 480 20.89 13.89 26.92
CA GLN A 480 21.72 14.32 28.04
C GLN A 480 23.08 14.83 27.57
N MET A 481 23.59 15.90 28.21
CA MET A 481 24.77 16.61 27.72
C MET A 481 26.02 15.78 27.64
N PHE A 482 26.26 14.93 28.63
CA PHE A 482 27.47 14.10 28.66
C PHE A 482 27.48 12.97 27.63
N HIS A 483 26.26 12.52 27.16
CA HIS A 483 26.18 11.67 25.99
C HIS A 483 26.57 12.43 24.71
N ILE A 484 26.22 13.71 24.60
CA ILE A 484 26.65 14.51 23.45
C ILE A 484 28.16 14.71 23.47
N SER A 485 28.69 15.25 24.57
CA SER A 485 30.16 15.54 24.70
C SER A 485 30.99 14.28 24.59
N GLY A 486 30.55 13.15 25.16
CA GLY A 486 31.25 11.87 25.05
C GLY A 486 31.33 11.34 23.61
N LEU A 487 30.25 11.48 22.83
CA LEU A 487 30.19 11.00 21.44
C LEU A 487 30.94 11.90 20.45
N ILE A 488 30.93 13.23 20.64
CA ILE A 488 31.72 14.14 19.79
C ILE A 488 33.18 14.19 20.19
N GLY A 489 33.52 13.77 21.40
CA GLY A 489 34.86 13.70 21.91
C GLY A 489 35.36 14.99 22.57
N LYS A 490 36.50 14.88 23.31
CA LYS A 490 37.05 15.94 24.13
C LYS A 490 37.45 17.17 23.29
N GLU A 491 38.18 16.95 22.21
CA GLU A 491 38.70 18.06 21.38
C GLU A 491 37.57 18.90 20.78
N GLU A 492 36.57 18.24 20.19
CA GLU A 492 35.43 18.92 19.59
C GLU A 492 34.57 19.60 20.64
N THR A 493 34.37 19.00 21.80
CA THR A 493 33.64 19.62 22.93
C THR A 493 34.28 20.94 23.34
N LEU A 494 35.60 20.95 23.52
CA LEU A 494 36.35 22.15 23.90
C LEU A 494 36.37 23.21 22.80
N ALA A 495 36.45 22.79 21.53
CA ALA A 495 36.42 23.72 20.40
C ALA A 495 35.06 24.42 20.32
N ARG A 496 33.96 23.70 20.50
CA ARG A 496 32.61 24.29 20.51
C ARG A 496 32.35 25.21 21.69
N LEU A 497 32.80 24.85 22.88
CA LEU A 497 32.74 25.73 24.07
C LEU A 497 33.49 27.04 23.83
N ARG A 498 34.71 27.00 23.37
CA ARG A 498 35.56 28.19 23.08
C ARG A 498 34.91 29.07 21.98
N ARG A 499 34.35 28.44 20.95
CA ARG A 499 33.61 29.16 19.90
C ARG A 499 32.37 29.89 20.46
N ALA A 500 31.58 29.19 21.28
CA ALA A 500 30.36 29.80 21.87
C ALA A 500 30.71 30.98 22.78
N ILE A 501 31.78 30.85 23.59
CA ILE A 501 32.32 31.94 24.44
C ILE A 501 32.69 33.15 23.58
N THR A 502 33.32 32.94 22.41
CA THR A 502 33.76 34.01 21.52
C THR A 502 32.57 34.71 20.83
N VAL A 503 31.54 33.94 20.45
CA VAL A 503 30.42 34.45 19.63
C VAL A 503 29.30 35.05 20.47
N LEU A 504 29.06 34.50 21.65
CA LEU A 504 27.95 34.88 22.53
C LEU A 504 28.40 35.69 23.78
N GLY A 505 29.69 35.76 24.03
CA GLY A 505 30.32 36.35 25.24
C GLY A 505 30.64 37.83 25.16
#